data_e2244e0ced8834be3a9fdedb04513058
#
_entry.id   e2244e0ced8834be3a9fdedb04513058
#
_cell.length_a   1.000
_cell.length_b   1.000
_cell.length_c   1.000
_cell.angle_alpha   90.00
_cell.angle_beta   90.00
_cell.angle_gamma   90.00
#
_symmetry.space_group_name_H-M   'P 1'
#
loop_
_entity.id
_entity.type
_entity.pdbx_description
1 polymer ?
#
loop_
_entity_poly.entity_id
_entity_poly.type
_entity_poly.pdbx_seq_one_letter_code
_entity_poly.pdbx_strand_id
1 'polypeptide(L)'
;MGKEDNTSDNTSAESSSYSDNGTTFTVTVNSSKYYIDGILTKSLILKKGYTYYFDSTDSTTNNHPLFIGTNSSGGSYTYEYTSGVTNSRTTNETLKFVVPSDSLSTLYYNCGNHAAMGGSITIL
;
A
#
# COMPACT_ATOMS: atom_id res chain seq x y z
N MET A 1 31.07 2.47 6.63
CA MET A 1 30.44 2.52 6.88
C MET A 1 29.89 2.27 7.03
N GLY A 2 30.24 2.18 6.79
CA GLY A 2 29.50 2.39 7.08
C GLY A 2 29.09 2.26 6.99
N LYS A 3 28.92 2.70 6.72
CA LYS A 3 28.32 2.84 6.80
C LYS A 3 28.00 2.79 6.70
N GLU A 4 28.27 3.09 6.33
CA GLU A 4 27.79 3.23 6.36
C GLU A 4 27.50 3.20 6.09
N ASP A 5 28.10 3.47 5.63
CA ASP A 5 27.72 3.62 5.49
C ASP A 5 27.54 3.53 5.07
N ASN A 6 28.00 3.82 4.54
CA ASN A 6 27.63 3.98 4.31
C ASN A 6 27.45 3.86 3.76
N THR A 7 27.72 3.95 3.24
CA THR A 7 27.33 4.03 2.80
C THR A 7 27.00 3.92 2.35
N SER A 8 27.34 4.02 1.89
CA SER A 8 26.81 4.11 1.55
C SER A 8 26.35 4.01 1.02
N ASP A 9 26.55 4.32 0.50
CA ASP A 9 26.00 4.29 0.17
C ASP A 9 25.32 4.19 -0.49
N ASN A 10 25.32 4.50 -1.47
CA ASN A 10 24.55 4.37 -2.01
C ASN A 10 23.68 3.62 -2.20
N THR A 11 23.66 3.59 -3.18
CA THR A 11 22.89 2.40 -2.93
C THR A 11 22.10 2.45 -1.66
N SER A 12 22.66 2.97 -0.73
CA SER A 12 21.93 3.15 0.52
C SER A 12 20.74 4.07 0.35
N ALA A 13 20.80 5.00 -0.59
CA ALA A 13 19.66 5.87 -0.86
C ALA A 13 18.47 5.06 -1.35
N GLU A 14 18.69 4.09 -2.23
CA GLU A 14 17.61 3.21 -2.69
C GLU A 14 17.03 2.40 -1.54
N SER A 15 17.88 1.81 -0.70
CA SER A 15 17.39 0.98 0.39
C SER A 15 16.64 1.78 1.44
N SER A 16 16.80 3.10 1.50
CA SER A 16 16.06 3.95 2.43
C SER A 16 14.75 4.46 1.86
N SER A 17 14.47 4.21 0.58
CA SER A 17 13.27 4.76 -0.06
C SER A 17 12.07 3.85 0.00
N TYR A 18 12.23 2.54 0.16
CA TYR A 18 11.10 1.61 0.25
C TYR A 18 10.89 1.14 1.68
N SER A 19 9.64 0.79 1.99
CA SER A 19 9.29 0.29 3.32
C SER A 19 9.89 -1.08 3.56
N ASP A 20 10.25 -1.35 4.81
CA ASP A 20 10.89 -2.60 5.22
C ASP A 20 9.96 -3.79 5.02
N ASN A 21 10.55 -4.97 4.81
CA ASN A 21 9.79 -6.21 4.74
C ASN A 21 9.05 -6.43 6.07
N GLY A 22 7.77 -6.75 5.96
CA GLY A 22 6.93 -6.99 7.13
C GLY A 22 6.23 -5.74 7.66
N THR A 23 6.40 -4.59 7.03
CA THR A 23 5.75 -3.35 7.48
C THR A 23 4.24 -3.50 7.47
N THR A 24 3.61 -3.05 8.56
CA THR A 24 2.15 -2.92 8.65
C THR A 24 1.80 -1.43 8.55
N PHE A 25 0.95 -1.12 7.58
CA PHE A 25 0.40 0.23 7.41
C PHE A 25 -0.94 0.30 8.12
N THR A 26 -1.11 1.27 9.01
CA THR A 26 -2.39 1.50 9.68
C THR A 26 -3.27 2.35 8.78
N VAL A 27 -4.43 1.80 8.42
CA VAL A 27 -5.37 2.44 7.50
C VAL A 27 -6.52 3.03 8.28
N THR A 28 -6.77 4.31 8.11
CA THR A 28 -7.94 4.99 8.67
C THR A 28 -8.62 5.82 7.60
N VAL A 29 -9.85 6.28 7.86
CA VAL A 29 -10.62 7.09 6.91
C VAL A 29 -11.08 8.36 7.63
N ASN A 30 -10.92 9.49 6.95
CA ASN A 30 -11.44 10.76 7.41
C ASN A 30 -11.81 11.59 6.17
N SER A 31 -13.00 12.17 6.19
CA SER A 31 -13.50 13.03 5.11
C SER A 31 -13.41 12.34 3.74
N SER A 32 -13.79 11.05 3.70
CA SER A 32 -13.81 10.24 2.49
C SER A 32 -12.45 10.05 1.85
N LYS A 33 -11.39 10.06 2.64
CA LYS A 33 -10.02 9.79 2.18
C LYS A 33 -9.34 8.79 3.10
N TYR A 34 -8.50 7.94 2.53
CA TYR A 34 -7.63 7.07 3.31
C TYR A 34 -6.45 7.84 3.87
N TYR A 35 -6.12 7.53 5.10
CA TYR A 35 -4.89 7.95 5.76
C TYR A 35 -4.07 6.71 6.04
N ILE A 36 -2.79 6.74 5.71
CA ILE A 36 -1.85 5.66 6.03
C ILE A 36 -0.90 6.19 7.10
N ASP A 37 -0.90 5.51 8.25
CA ASP A 37 -0.11 5.93 9.40
C ASP A 37 -0.33 7.41 9.74
N GLY A 38 -1.58 7.86 9.62
CA GLY A 38 -1.97 9.24 9.91
C GLY A 38 -1.67 10.26 8.82
N ILE A 39 -1.20 9.82 7.64
CA ILE A 39 -0.85 10.73 6.56
C ILE A 39 -1.87 10.60 5.43
N LEU A 40 -2.44 11.73 5.02
CA LEU A 40 -3.48 11.80 3.98
C LEU A 40 -2.96 11.22 2.67
N THR A 41 -3.64 10.20 2.16
CA THR A 41 -3.35 9.55 0.87
C THR A 41 -1.86 9.34 0.63
N LYS A 42 -1.16 8.86 1.64
CA LYS A 42 0.30 8.73 1.61
C LYS A 42 0.74 7.90 0.42
N SER A 43 1.73 8.40 -0.34
CA SER A 43 2.37 7.62 -1.39
C SER A 43 3.30 6.60 -0.77
N LEU A 44 3.22 5.35 -1.23
CA LEU A 44 4.00 4.25 -0.68
C LEU A 44 5.05 3.81 -1.69
N ILE A 45 6.16 3.31 -1.17
CA ILE A 45 7.22 2.71 -1.99
C ILE A 45 7.49 1.33 -1.41
N LEU A 46 7.19 0.30 -2.19
CA LEU A 46 7.30 -1.10 -1.78
C LEU A 46 8.34 -1.80 -2.66
N LYS A 47 8.83 -2.95 -2.19
CA LYS A 47 9.88 -3.69 -2.89
C LYS A 47 9.38 -5.08 -3.30
N LYS A 48 9.68 -5.49 -4.51
CA LYS A 48 9.40 -6.85 -4.99
C LYS A 48 9.99 -7.89 -4.05
N GLY A 49 9.22 -8.91 -3.77
CA GLY A 49 9.64 -9.99 -2.88
C GLY A 49 9.37 -9.73 -1.40
N TYR A 50 9.01 -8.51 -1.05
CA TYR A 50 8.70 -8.16 0.34
C TYR A 50 7.21 -8.36 0.60
N THR A 51 6.87 -8.54 1.89
CA THR A 51 5.50 -8.71 2.34
C THR A 51 5.08 -7.49 3.15
N TYR A 52 3.88 -6.99 2.86
CA TYR A 52 3.32 -5.81 3.53
C TYR A 52 1.91 -6.09 3.98
N TYR A 53 1.49 -5.37 5.00
CA TYR A 53 0.15 -5.51 5.58
C TYR A 53 -0.53 -4.15 5.62
N PHE A 54 -1.82 -4.13 5.26
CA PHE A 54 -2.66 -2.94 5.37
C PHE A 54 -3.73 -3.26 6.40
N ASP A 55 -3.58 -2.70 7.58
CA ASP A 55 -4.46 -2.96 8.72
C ASP A 55 -5.66 -2.03 8.65
N SER A 56 -6.81 -2.58 8.28
CA SER A 56 -8.09 -1.86 8.19
C SER A 56 -9.01 -2.21 9.34
N THR A 57 -8.48 -2.53 10.51
CA THR A 57 -9.32 -2.89 11.66
C THR A 57 -9.93 -1.68 12.36
N ASP A 58 -9.48 -0.47 12.05
CA ASP A 58 -10.07 0.73 12.61
C ASP A 58 -11.50 0.93 12.12
N SER A 59 -12.40 1.35 13.02
CA SER A 59 -13.82 1.47 12.69
C SER A 59 -14.10 2.51 11.60
N THR A 60 -13.21 3.47 11.39
CA THR A 60 -13.41 4.46 10.32
C THR A 60 -13.37 3.83 8.94
N THR A 61 -12.83 2.61 8.80
CA THR A 61 -12.80 1.91 7.50
C THR A 61 -14.11 1.19 7.18
N ASN A 62 -15.07 1.17 8.08
CA ASN A 62 -16.38 0.55 7.81
C ASN A 62 -16.98 1.17 6.54
N ASN A 63 -17.52 0.33 5.66
CA ASN A 63 -18.05 0.72 4.35
C ASN A 63 -16.99 1.24 3.37
N HIS A 64 -15.71 1.05 3.67
CA HIS A 64 -14.62 1.46 2.79
C HIS A 64 -13.70 0.26 2.53
N PRO A 65 -14.14 -0.73 1.73
CA PRO A 65 -13.33 -1.92 1.47
C PRO A 65 -12.09 -1.56 0.64
N LEU A 66 -10.93 -1.86 1.20
CA LEU A 66 -9.64 -1.54 0.60
C LEU A 66 -9.26 -2.60 -0.42
N PHE A 67 -8.76 -2.18 -1.57
CA PHE A 67 -8.16 -3.08 -2.55
C PHE A 67 -6.98 -2.40 -3.26
N ILE A 68 -6.15 -3.20 -3.91
CA ILE A 68 -5.03 -2.70 -4.70
C ILE A 68 -5.45 -2.76 -6.16
N GLY A 69 -5.23 -1.67 -6.88
CA GLY A 69 -5.64 -1.56 -8.27
C GLY A 69 -4.53 -1.07 -9.18
N THR A 70 -4.77 -1.18 -10.49
CA THR A 70 -3.82 -0.76 -11.52
C THR A 70 -4.00 0.70 -11.91
N ASN A 71 -5.06 1.35 -11.44
CA ASN A 71 -5.24 2.80 -11.61
C ASN A 71 -5.85 3.40 -10.34
N SER A 72 -5.99 4.72 -10.32
CA SER A 72 -6.36 5.46 -9.13
C SER A 72 -7.85 5.69 -8.96
N SER A 73 -8.70 5.14 -9.85
CA SER A 73 -10.11 5.52 -9.83
C SER A 73 -10.86 4.98 -8.62
N GLY A 74 -10.80 3.68 -8.35
CA GLY A 74 -11.62 3.10 -7.30
C GLY A 74 -13.12 3.17 -7.63
N GLY A 75 -13.96 2.99 -6.61
CA GLY A 75 -15.41 3.02 -6.79
C GLY A 75 -15.97 1.78 -7.47
N SER A 76 -15.14 0.87 -7.90
CA SER A 76 -15.46 -0.43 -8.46
C SER A 76 -14.20 -1.27 -8.44
N TYR A 77 -14.32 -2.56 -8.77
CA TYR A 77 -13.17 -3.47 -8.78
C TYR A 77 -12.68 -3.77 -10.20
N THR A 78 -13.07 -2.97 -11.18
CA THR A 78 -12.75 -3.21 -12.59
C THR A 78 -11.24 -3.37 -12.82
N TYR A 79 -10.44 -2.59 -12.11
CA TYR A 79 -8.98 -2.58 -12.28
C TYR A 79 -8.26 -3.19 -11.09
N GLU A 80 -8.89 -4.12 -10.40
CA GLU A 80 -8.27 -4.74 -9.24
C GLU A 80 -7.04 -5.55 -9.62
N TYR A 81 -5.96 -5.40 -8.83
CA TYR A 81 -4.73 -6.17 -8.94
C TYR A 81 -4.73 -7.19 -7.81
N THR A 82 -4.75 -8.48 -8.15
CA THR A 82 -4.92 -9.55 -7.15
C THR A 82 -3.68 -10.38 -6.92
N SER A 83 -2.66 -10.24 -7.74
CA SER A 83 -1.45 -11.07 -7.64
C SER A 83 -0.72 -10.81 -6.33
N GLY A 84 -0.57 -11.84 -5.52
CA GLY A 84 0.07 -11.76 -4.22
C GLY A 84 -0.78 -11.14 -3.12
N VAL A 85 -2.05 -10.85 -3.37
CA VAL A 85 -2.94 -10.16 -2.42
C VAL A 85 -3.86 -11.16 -1.75
N THR A 86 -3.97 -11.06 -0.42
CA THR A 86 -4.87 -11.86 0.42
C THR A 86 -5.76 -10.91 1.23
N ASN A 87 -7.02 -11.28 1.43
CA ASN A 87 -8.01 -10.48 2.16
C ASN A 87 -8.25 -9.12 1.52
N SER A 88 -8.35 -9.11 0.19
CA SER A 88 -8.75 -7.91 -0.54
C SER A 88 -10.22 -7.60 -0.29
N ARG A 89 -10.60 -6.35 -0.48
CA ARG A 89 -11.98 -5.89 -0.38
C ARG A 89 -12.55 -6.02 1.03
N THR A 90 -11.71 -5.93 2.04
CA THR A 90 -12.16 -6.16 3.40
C THR A 90 -12.17 -4.86 4.21
N THR A 91 -13.07 -4.84 5.18
CA THR A 91 -13.09 -3.86 6.26
C THR A 91 -12.88 -4.62 7.55
N ASN A 92 -12.39 -4.14 8.61
CA ASN A 92 -12.20 -4.85 9.87
C ASN A 92 -11.17 -5.99 9.82
N GLU A 93 -10.35 -6.06 8.79
CA GLU A 93 -9.34 -7.10 8.65
C GLU A 93 -8.07 -6.48 8.05
N THR A 94 -7.05 -7.31 7.93
CA THR A 94 -5.77 -6.88 7.38
C THR A 94 -5.58 -7.49 5.99
N LEU A 95 -5.38 -6.64 4.99
CA LEU A 95 -4.99 -7.06 3.65
C LEU A 95 -3.50 -7.37 3.69
N LYS A 96 -3.11 -8.51 3.11
CA LYS A 96 -1.71 -8.91 3.00
C LYS A 96 -1.28 -8.86 1.54
N PHE A 97 -0.16 -8.23 1.27
CA PHE A 97 0.38 -8.10 -0.08
C PHE A 97 1.82 -8.61 -0.11
N VAL A 98 2.00 -9.78 -0.75
CA VAL A 98 3.33 -10.31 -1.07
C VAL A 98 3.65 -9.81 -2.47
N VAL A 99 4.56 -8.86 -2.58
CA VAL A 99 4.83 -8.19 -3.86
C VAL A 99 5.50 -9.17 -4.84
N PRO A 100 4.83 -9.51 -5.96
CA PRO A 100 5.42 -10.46 -6.91
C PRO A 100 6.67 -9.91 -7.58
N SER A 101 7.54 -10.82 -8.02
CA SER A 101 8.74 -10.43 -8.76
C SER A 101 8.42 -9.79 -10.11
N ASP A 102 7.26 -10.09 -10.66
CA ASP A 102 6.79 -9.53 -11.93
C ASP A 102 5.72 -8.45 -11.74
N SER A 103 5.66 -7.83 -10.56
CA SER A 103 4.69 -6.78 -10.28
C SER A 103 4.83 -5.61 -11.25
N LEU A 104 3.71 -4.96 -11.52
CA LEU A 104 3.73 -3.66 -12.19
C LEU A 104 4.51 -2.66 -11.32
N SER A 105 5.10 -1.66 -11.97
CA SER A 105 5.91 -0.66 -11.27
C SER A 105 5.09 0.37 -10.52
N THR A 106 3.82 0.55 -10.89
CA THR A 106 2.91 1.49 -10.23
C THR A 106 1.57 0.81 -9.97
N LEU A 107 1.15 0.84 -8.72
CA LEU A 107 -0.14 0.37 -8.27
C LEU A 107 -0.78 1.47 -7.42
N TYR A 108 -2.00 1.23 -6.96
CA TYR A 108 -2.74 2.20 -6.14
C TYR A 108 -3.56 1.44 -5.11
N TYR A 109 -3.73 2.01 -3.92
CA TYR A 109 -4.69 1.47 -2.96
C TYR A 109 -5.97 2.32 -3.06
N ASN A 110 -7.10 1.63 -3.15
CA ASN A 110 -8.38 2.24 -3.50
C ASN A 110 -9.49 1.72 -2.61
N CYS A 111 -10.62 2.45 -2.60
CA CYS A 111 -11.86 2.00 -1.98
C CYS A 111 -12.79 1.44 -3.05
N GLY A 112 -13.41 0.28 -2.76
CA GLY A 112 -14.35 -0.33 -3.70
C GLY A 112 -15.66 0.42 -3.84
N ASN A 113 -16.05 1.20 -2.83
CA ASN A 113 -17.34 1.89 -2.82
C ASN A 113 -17.27 3.36 -3.23
N HIS A 114 -16.08 3.97 -3.23
CA HIS A 114 -15.94 5.40 -3.48
C HIS A 114 -14.70 5.66 -4.32
N ALA A 115 -14.82 6.58 -5.26
CA ALA A 115 -13.72 6.92 -6.15
C ALA A 115 -12.69 7.80 -5.43
N ALA A 116 -11.44 7.70 -5.86
CA ALA A 116 -10.37 8.65 -5.54
C ALA A 116 -10.09 8.79 -4.03
N MET A 117 -10.22 7.71 -3.25
CA MET A 117 -9.98 7.76 -1.80
C MET A 117 -8.52 7.53 -1.40
N GLY A 118 -7.75 6.84 -2.22
CA GLY A 118 -6.44 6.34 -1.82
C GLY A 118 -5.27 7.07 -2.47
N GLY A 119 -4.13 6.39 -2.53
CA GLY A 119 -2.89 6.95 -3.03
C GLY A 119 -2.10 5.97 -3.87
N SER A 120 -0.93 6.41 -4.32
CA SER A 120 -0.08 5.64 -5.22
C SER A 120 0.85 4.70 -4.46
N ILE A 121 1.22 3.63 -5.14
CA ILE A 121 2.21 2.65 -4.66
C ILE A 121 3.24 2.49 -5.78
N THR A 122 4.48 2.87 -5.50
CA THR A 122 5.60 2.62 -6.40
C THR A 122 6.25 1.31 -6.00
N ILE A 123 6.52 0.44 -6.96
CA ILE A 123 7.16 -0.86 -6.72
C ILE A 123 8.59 -0.82 -7.27
N LEU A 124 9.54 -1.10 -6.41
CA LEU A 124 10.96 -1.17 -6.78
C LEU A 124 11.46 -2.60 -6.89
#